data_cce30230a896a7c02ed36f4c5beed42d
#
_entry.id   cce30230a896a7c02ed36f4c5beed42d
#
_cell.length_a   1.000
_cell.length_b   1.000
_cell.length_c   1.000
_cell.angle_alpha   90.00
_cell.angle_beta   90.00
_cell.angle_gamma   90.00
#
_symmetry.space_group_name_H-M   'P 1'
#
loop_
_entity.id
_entity.type
_entity.pdbx_description
1 polymer ?
#
loop_
_entity_poly.entity_id
_entity_poly.type
_entity_poly.pdbx_seq_one_letter_code
_entity_poly.pdbx_strand_id
1 'polypeptide(L)'
;MSNLLRLIGRRLLALPIMVLGVTLLVFVVMSFSTADPAVLALGESATPEALEQYREAHHLNDPLLTRFWDYLVGLVHGDLGTSFTGVKISDMVSTAFPITLQLTFIGILVAVVLATVLGVVAALYRDRMPDQVIRVISVLCLATPSFWLALLLIQWFGDIPGAAGAFPSLVTRWVPFGDDPAAYVRQIFLPALAIAVPNTGTLTRVVRTAIGAGIPKRVVVARNVLRNALITPLTVLGLRLGYAMGGAVVIEMIFNIQGMGQLIFQGVTRNDVNIVQGVSITVALAFIIINIVVDMLYVLVNPRIRSV
;
A
#
# COMPACT_ATOMS: atom_id res chain seq x y z
N MET A 1 12.33 -26.80 -14.33
CA MET A 1 11.61 -26.88 -13.03
C MET A 1 12.55 -26.68 -11.84
N SER A 2 13.79 -27.18 -11.86
CA SER A 2 14.76 -27.04 -10.75
C SER A 2 15.10 -25.57 -10.40
N ASN A 3 15.27 -24.70 -11.38
CA ASN A 3 15.65 -23.30 -11.16
C ASN A 3 14.52 -22.47 -10.56
N LEU A 4 13.26 -22.74 -10.96
CA LEU A 4 12.08 -22.11 -10.36
C LEU A 4 11.94 -22.49 -8.89
N LEU A 5 12.03 -23.80 -8.58
CA LEU A 5 11.97 -24.29 -7.21
C LEU A 5 13.09 -23.73 -6.34
N ARG A 6 14.31 -23.60 -6.88
CA ARG A 6 15.45 -23.00 -6.17
C ARG A 6 15.22 -21.50 -5.89
N LEU A 7 14.67 -20.76 -6.86
CA LEU A 7 14.36 -19.33 -6.69
C LEU A 7 13.26 -19.12 -5.64
N ILE A 8 12.19 -19.89 -5.72
CA ILE A 8 11.10 -19.86 -4.73
C ILE A 8 11.63 -20.25 -3.37
N GLY A 9 12.41 -21.34 -3.27
CA GLY A 9 13.01 -21.78 -2.02
C GLY A 9 13.91 -20.73 -1.37
N ARG A 10 14.76 -20.04 -2.17
CA ARG A 10 15.61 -18.96 -1.68
C ARG A 10 14.79 -17.77 -1.16
N ARG A 11 13.66 -17.42 -1.82
CA ARG A 11 12.77 -16.36 -1.39
C ARG A 11 12.01 -16.73 -0.11
N LEU A 12 11.52 -17.98 -0.02
CA LEU A 12 10.86 -18.47 1.18
C LEU A 12 11.80 -18.57 2.37
N LEU A 13 13.07 -18.94 2.16
CA LEU A 13 14.10 -18.95 3.21
C LEU A 13 14.49 -17.54 3.67
N ALA A 14 14.44 -16.54 2.79
CA ALA A 14 14.70 -15.15 3.16
C ALA A 14 13.53 -14.51 3.92
N LEU A 15 12.29 -15.01 3.76
CA LEU A 15 11.10 -14.44 4.36
C LEU A 15 11.17 -14.36 5.90
N PRO A 16 11.52 -15.44 6.66
CA PRO A 16 11.63 -15.34 8.10
C PRO A 16 12.66 -14.33 8.57
N ILE A 17 13.78 -14.19 7.84
CA ILE A 17 14.84 -13.24 8.17
C ILE A 17 14.33 -11.80 7.94
N MET A 18 13.64 -11.56 6.83
CA MET A 18 13.06 -10.25 6.55
C MET A 18 11.97 -9.88 7.57
N VAL A 19 11.10 -10.83 7.90
CA VAL A 19 10.05 -10.64 8.92
C VAL A 19 10.68 -10.32 10.26
N LEU A 20 11.64 -11.12 10.71
CA LEU A 20 12.34 -10.91 11.97
C LEU A 20 13.05 -9.54 11.99
N GLY A 21 13.75 -9.17 10.91
CA GLY A 21 14.46 -7.91 10.82
C GLY A 21 13.53 -6.71 10.89
N VAL A 22 12.39 -6.74 10.17
CA VAL A 22 11.40 -5.66 10.21
C VAL A 22 10.72 -5.60 11.58
N THR A 23 10.33 -6.74 12.14
CA THR A 23 9.69 -6.80 13.47
C THR A 23 10.62 -6.25 14.55
N LEU A 24 11.91 -6.64 14.52
CA LEU A 24 12.91 -6.12 15.44
C LEU A 24 13.10 -4.61 15.28
N LEU A 25 13.20 -4.12 14.04
CA LEU A 25 13.38 -2.70 13.77
C LEU A 25 12.20 -1.88 14.31
N VAL A 26 10.97 -2.29 13.98
CA VAL A 26 9.75 -1.60 14.45
C VAL A 26 9.65 -1.66 15.96
N PHE A 27 9.90 -2.83 16.57
CA PHE A 27 9.88 -3.00 18.03
C PHE A 27 10.89 -2.09 18.71
N VAL A 28 12.14 -2.05 18.23
CA VAL A 28 13.19 -1.20 18.80
C VAL A 28 12.85 0.27 18.64
N VAL A 29 12.40 0.70 17.45
CA VAL A 29 12.00 2.11 17.23
C VAL A 29 10.85 2.50 18.18
N MET A 30 9.86 1.64 18.35
CA MET A 30 8.72 1.90 19.23
C MET A 30 9.11 1.84 20.72
N SER A 31 10.14 1.08 21.10
CA SER A 31 10.63 1.06 22.48
C SER A 31 11.28 2.38 22.93
N PHE A 32 11.65 3.26 22.01
CA PHE A 32 12.12 4.63 22.32
C PHE A 32 10.97 5.62 22.52
N SER A 33 9.71 5.18 22.36
CA SER A 33 8.57 6.05 22.67
C SER A 33 8.58 6.45 24.13
N THR A 34 8.40 7.73 24.40
CA THR A 34 8.29 8.28 25.75
C THR A 34 6.88 8.14 26.35
N ALA A 35 5.93 7.67 25.54
CA ALA A 35 4.56 7.45 25.99
C ALA A 35 4.51 6.22 26.89
N ASP A 36 4.00 6.40 28.12
CA ASP A 36 3.77 5.31 29.04
C ASP A 36 2.39 4.69 28.79
N PRO A 37 2.31 3.41 28.37
CA PRO A 37 1.04 2.75 28.10
C PRO A 37 0.12 2.70 29.33
N ALA A 38 0.66 2.63 30.54
CA ALA A 38 -0.13 2.62 31.76
C ALA A 38 -0.84 3.97 31.99
N VAL A 39 -0.13 5.07 31.75
CA VAL A 39 -0.71 6.43 31.88
C VAL A 39 -1.78 6.65 30.79
N LEU A 40 -1.55 6.17 29.59
CA LEU A 40 -2.50 6.27 28.48
C LEU A 40 -3.78 5.46 28.73
N ALA A 41 -3.65 4.29 29.35
CA ALA A 41 -4.78 3.40 29.64
C ALA A 41 -5.62 3.87 30.83
N LEU A 42 -4.96 4.32 31.91
CA LEU A 42 -5.60 4.67 33.17
C LEU A 42 -5.86 6.17 33.36
N GLY A 43 -5.20 7.00 32.51
CA GLY A 43 -5.27 8.45 32.58
C GLY A 43 -4.26 9.06 33.58
N GLU A 44 -3.99 10.36 33.43
CA GLU A 44 -3.01 11.09 34.25
C GLU A 44 -3.39 11.21 35.75
N SER A 45 -4.65 10.96 36.08
CA SER A 45 -5.15 11.00 37.48
C SER A 45 -5.03 9.66 38.22
N ALA A 46 -4.48 8.62 37.54
CA ALA A 46 -4.29 7.31 38.17
C ALA A 46 -3.25 7.36 39.28
N THR A 47 -3.48 6.57 40.35
CA THR A 47 -2.51 6.50 41.45
C THR A 47 -1.25 5.77 41.03
N PRO A 48 -0.07 6.07 41.60
CA PRO A 48 1.17 5.37 41.32
C PRO A 48 1.04 3.83 41.44
N GLU A 49 0.29 3.37 42.43
CA GLU A 49 0.04 1.95 42.68
C GLU A 49 -0.77 1.32 41.55
N ALA A 50 -1.79 2.00 41.04
CA ALA A 50 -2.60 1.52 39.90
C ALA A 50 -1.77 1.46 38.61
N LEU A 51 -0.92 2.45 38.37
CA LEU A 51 -0.01 2.46 37.24
C LEU A 51 0.98 1.29 37.29
N GLU A 52 1.55 1.02 38.48
CA GLU A 52 2.50 -0.08 38.65
C GLU A 52 1.81 -1.44 38.49
N GLN A 53 0.63 -1.63 39.07
CA GLN A 53 -0.16 -2.85 38.85
C GLN A 53 -0.48 -3.08 37.35
N TYR A 54 -0.79 -2.01 36.62
CA TYR A 54 -1.02 -2.12 35.17
C TYR A 54 0.25 -2.54 34.43
N ARG A 55 1.42 -1.95 34.78
CA ARG A 55 2.70 -2.32 34.17
C ARG A 55 3.08 -3.78 34.44
N GLU A 56 2.88 -4.24 35.67
CA GLU A 56 3.11 -5.65 36.05
C GLU A 56 2.17 -6.59 35.28
N ALA A 57 0.87 -6.27 35.26
CA ALA A 57 -0.15 -7.09 34.59
C ALA A 57 0.07 -7.21 33.07
N HIS A 58 0.71 -6.22 32.45
CA HIS A 58 0.99 -6.19 31.02
C HIS A 58 2.46 -6.40 30.68
N HIS A 59 3.27 -6.88 31.62
CA HIS A 59 4.70 -7.19 31.43
C HIS A 59 5.52 -6.02 30.88
N LEU A 60 5.14 -4.77 31.19
CA LEU A 60 5.83 -3.59 30.67
C LEU A 60 7.18 -3.34 31.32
N ASN A 61 7.39 -3.88 32.54
CA ASN A 61 8.64 -3.79 33.29
C ASN A 61 9.64 -4.89 32.91
N ASP A 62 9.26 -5.85 32.08
CA ASP A 62 10.14 -6.94 31.67
C ASP A 62 11.28 -6.45 30.77
N PRO A 63 12.42 -7.14 30.77
CA PRO A 63 13.54 -6.82 29.88
C PRO A 63 13.12 -6.77 28.41
N LEU A 64 13.66 -5.85 27.63
CA LEU A 64 13.32 -5.68 26.21
C LEU A 64 13.39 -6.97 25.39
N LEU A 65 14.35 -7.84 25.68
CA LEU A 65 14.48 -9.13 24.97
C LEU A 65 13.32 -10.07 25.26
N THR A 66 12.85 -10.12 26.51
CA THR A 66 11.67 -10.92 26.90
C THR A 66 10.44 -10.40 26.21
N ARG A 67 10.17 -9.09 26.28
CA ARG A 67 9.06 -8.43 25.61
C ARG A 67 9.08 -8.64 24.08
N PHE A 68 10.27 -8.57 23.48
CA PHE A 68 10.41 -8.85 22.04
C PHE A 68 10.10 -10.32 21.70
N TRP A 69 10.55 -11.25 22.54
CA TRP A 69 10.26 -12.68 22.35
C TRP A 69 8.77 -12.97 22.46
N ASP A 70 8.11 -12.45 23.50
CA ASP A 70 6.67 -12.61 23.71
C ASP A 70 5.88 -12.01 22.55
N TYR A 71 6.31 -10.85 22.07
CA TYR A 71 5.73 -10.23 20.89
C TYR A 71 5.88 -11.10 19.62
N LEU A 72 7.05 -11.71 19.41
CA LEU A 72 7.27 -12.62 18.27
C LEU A 72 6.40 -13.88 18.38
N VAL A 73 6.28 -14.44 19.57
CA VAL A 73 5.39 -15.59 19.80
C VAL A 73 3.93 -15.20 19.53
N GLY A 74 3.49 -14.06 20.03
CA GLY A 74 2.15 -13.52 19.74
C GLY A 74 1.91 -13.35 18.24
N LEU A 75 2.87 -12.74 17.53
CA LEU A 75 2.79 -12.53 16.08
C LEU A 75 2.61 -13.82 15.29
N VAL A 76 3.32 -14.89 15.66
CA VAL A 76 3.18 -16.22 15.04
C VAL A 76 1.78 -16.79 15.25
N HIS A 77 1.11 -16.48 16.36
CA HIS A 77 -0.27 -16.86 16.64
C HIS A 77 -1.31 -15.88 16.11
N GLY A 78 -0.88 -14.83 15.39
CA GLY A 78 -1.78 -13.79 14.85
C GLY A 78 -2.22 -12.77 15.89
N ASP A 79 -1.60 -12.73 17.07
CA ASP A 79 -1.82 -11.73 18.09
C ASP A 79 -0.89 -10.54 17.86
N LEU A 80 -1.49 -9.38 17.54
CA LEU A 80 -0.80 -8.10 17.34
C LEU A 80 -0.81 -7.25 18.62
N GLY A 81 -1.31 -7.79 19.73
CA GLY A 81 -1.50 -7.07 20.97
C GLY A 81 -2.84 -6.33 21.04
N THR A 82 -2.99 -5.53 22.09
CA THR A 82 -4.18 -4.70 22.35
C THR A 82 -3.80 -3.23 22.40
N SER A 83 -4.70 -2.38 21.90
CA SER A 83 -4.65 -0.94 22.08
C SER A 83 -4.79 -0.59 23.57
N PHE A 84 -4.33 0.59 23.98
CA PHE A 84 -4.58 1.07 25.36
C PHE A 84 -6.07 1.17 25.70
N THR A 85 -6.97 1.21 24.69
CA THR A 85 -8.43 1.15 24.89
C THR A 85 -8.96 -0.26 25.10
N GLY A 86 -8.12 -1.29 25.13
CA GLY A 86 -8.49 -2.69 25.30
C GLY A 86 -8.99 -3.39 24.02
N VAL A 87 -9.01 -2.71 22.87
CA VAL A 87 -9.42 -3.28 21.60
C VAL A 87 -8.26 -4.07 20.99
N LYS A 88 -8.51 -5.29 20.50
CA LYS A 88 -7.49 -6.09 19.79
C LYS A 88 -7.07 -5.43 18.49
N ILE A 89 -5.77 -5.30 18.28
CA ILE A 89 -5.22 -4.69 17.08
C ILE A 89 -5.47 -5.59 15.86
N SER A 90 -5.50 -6.92 16.05
CA SER A 90 -5.87 -7.87 15.00
C SER A 90 -7.25 -7.60 14.40
N ASP A 91 -8.24 -7.22 15.23
CA ASP A 91 -9.60 -6.90 14.77
C ASP A 91 -9.63 -5.58 14.01
N MET A 92 -8.90 -4.57 14.51
CA MET A 92 -8.76 -3.28 13.81
C MET A 92 -8.10 -3.46 12.44
N VAL A 93 -7.03 -4.25 12.38
CA VAL A 93 -6.28 -4.56 11.14
C VAL A 93 -7.14 -5.37 10.17
N SER A 94 -7.88 -6.37 10.65
CA SER A 94 -8.75 -7.21 9.80
C SER A 94 -9.82 -6.39 9.07
N THR A 95 -10.27 -5.30 9.66
CA THR A 95 -11.24 -4.37 9.07
C THR A 95 -10.57 -3.37 8.12
N ALA A 96 -9.43 -2.80 8.51
CA ALA A 96 -8.77 -1.73 7.78
C ALA A 96 -7.92 -2.23 6.58
N PHE A 97 -7.26 -3.38 6.74
CA PHE A 97 -6.35 -3.92 5.73
C PHE A 97 -7.02 -4.19 4.37
N PRO A 98 -8.22 -4.83 4.30
CA PRO A 98 -8.91 -5.03 3.03
C PRO A 98 -9.26 -3.71 2.32
N ILE A 99 -9.56 -2.64 3.07
CA ILE A 99 -9.88 -1.32 2.51
C ILE A 99 -8.66 -0.72 1.82
N THR A 100 -7.52 -0.68 2.52
CA THR A 100 -6.25 -0.21 1.95
C THR A 100 -5.83 -1.03 0.73
N LEU A 101 -5.99 -2.35 0.81
CA LEU A 101 -5.65 -3.25 -0.29
C LEU A 101 -6.51 -2.98 -1.54
N GLN A 102 -7.83 -2.83 -1.37
CA GLN A 102 -8.76 -2.50 -2.45
C GLN A 102 -8.42 -1.15 -3.07
N LEU A 103 -8.23 -0.12 -2.25
CA LEU A 103 -7.89 1.22 -2.71
C LEU A 103 -6.58 1.22 -3.53
N THR A 104 -5.55 0.59 -2.99
CA THR A 104 -4.24 0.49 -3.66
C THR A 104 -4.33 -0.30 -4.95
N PHE A 105 -5.01 -1.45 -4.93
CA PHE A 105 -5.17 -2.30 -6.10
C PHE A 105 -5.92 -1.59 -7.22
N ILE A 106 -7.05 -0.94 -6.91
CA ILE A 106 -7.85 -0.20 -7.89
C ILE A 106 -7.07 1.00 -8.42
N GLY A 107 -6.40 1.76 -7.56
CA GLY A 107 -5.54 2.88 -7.98
C GLY A 107 -4.45 2.44 -8.96
N ILE A 108 -3.77 1.34 -8.68
CA ILE A 108 -2.75 0.78 -9.58
C ILE A 108 -3.37 0.20 -10.86
N LEU A 109 -4.54 -0.46 -10.78
CA LEU A 109 -5.25 -0.97 -11.95
C LEU A 109 -5.62 0.17 -12.93
N VAL A 110 -6.15 1.26 -12.40
CA VAL A 110 -6.45 2.47 -13.19
C VAL A 110 -5.18 3.04 -13.81
N ALA A 111 -4.07 3.12 -13.04
CA ALA A 111 -2.78 3.57 -13.56
C ALA A 111 -2.28 2.69 -14.72
N VAL A 112 -2.39 1.37 -14.61
CA VAL A 112 -1.99 0.41 -15.66
C VAL A 112 -2.81 0.60 -16.92
N VAL A 113 -4.14 0.73 -16.80
CA VAL A 113 -5.03 0.94 -17.95
C VAL A 113 -4.67 2.25 -18.65
N LEU A 114 -4.60 3.36 -17.92
CA LEU A 114 -4.24 4.66 -18.48
C LEU A 114 -2.85 4.65 -19.11
N ALA A 115 -1.85 4.09 -18.43
CA ALA A 115 -0.49 4.01 -18.90
C ALA A 115 -0.35 3.13 -20.15
N THR A 116 -1.13 2.05 -20.23
CA THR A 116 -1.13 1.18 -21.41
C THR A 116 -1.69 1.93 -22.61
N VAL A 117 -2.82 2.58 -22.47
CA VAL A 117 -3.43 3.38 -23.56
C VAL A 117 -2.48 4.49 -24.01
N LEU A 118 -2.00 5.31 -23.08
CA LEU A 118 -1.08 6.42 -23.40
C LEU A 118 0.25 5.93 -23.97
N GLY A 119 0.82 4.87 -23.39
CA GLY A 119 2.10 4.30 -23.85
C GLY A 119 2.04 3.68 -25.24
N VAL A 120 0.91 3.00 -25.55
CA VAL A 120 0.66 2.46 -26.91
C VAL A 120 0.51 3.60 -27.92
N VAL A 121 -0.30 4.61 -27.62
CA VAL A 121 -0.48 5.77 -28.51
C VAL A 121 0.87 6.49 -28.71
N ALA A 122 1.64 6.74 -27.66
CA ALA A 122 2.95 7.38 -27.76
C ALA A 122 3.95 6.55 -28.62
N ALA A 123 3.91 5.22 -28.51
CA ALA A 123 4.78 4.34 -29.30
C ALA A 123 4.36 4.28 -30.79
N LEU A 124 3.06 4.26 -31.09
CA LEU A 124 2.54 4.25 -32.47
C LEU A 124 2.83 5.57 -33.21
N TYR A 125 2.78 6.69 -32.51
CA TYR A 125 3.02 8.03 -33.06
C TYR A 125 4.40 8.57 -32.65
N ARG A 126 5.38 7.69 -32.50
CA ARG A 126 6.74 8.04 -32.05
C ARG A 126 7.30 9.25 -32.78
N ASP A 127 7.84 10.20 -32.00
CA ASP A 127 8.46 11.47 -32.46
C ASP A 127 7.50 12.43 -33.21
N ARG A 128 6.17 12.15 -33.17
CA ARG A 128 5.11 13.04 -33.66
C ARG A 128 4.42 13.78 -32.51
N MET A 129 3.53 14.72 -32.85
CA MET A 129 2.81 15.54 -31.88
C MET A 129 2.12 14.73 -30.76
N PRO A 130 1.39 13.63 -31.01
CA PRO A 130 0.76 12.85 -29.93
C PRO A 130 1.79 12.29 -28.92
N ASP A 131 2.95 11.82 -29.41
CA ASP A 131 4.02 11.34 -28.53
C ASP A 131 4.61 12.47 -27.68
N GLN A 132 4.82 13.65 -28.24
CA GLN A 132 5.35 14.79 -27.50
C GLN A 132 4.37 15.25 -26.41
N VAL A 133 3.08 15.35 -26.73
CA VAL A 133 2.03 15.71 -25.76
C VAL A 133 1.96 14.68 -24.63
N ILE A 134 1.93 13.37 -24.94
CA ILE A 134 1.88 12.32 -23.94
C ILE A 134 3.15 12.33 -23.05
N ARG A 135 4.29 12.66 -23.62
CA ARG A 135 5.54 12.80 -22.87
C ARG A 135 5.46 13.94 -21.85
N VAL A 136 4.92 15.08 -22.24
CA VAL A 136 4.69 16.23 -21.34
C VAL A 136 3.68 15.84 -20.25
N ILE A 137 2.54 15.26 -20.62
CA ILE A 137 1.54 14.76 -19.64
C ILE A 137 2.18 13.76 -18.67
N SER A 138 2.98 12.81 -19.15
CA SER A 138 3.64 11.82 -18.29
C SER A 138 4.61 12.47 -17.29
N VAL A 139 5.30 13.54 -17.68
CA VAL A 139 6.17 14.30 -16.79
C VAL A 139 5.34 15.06 -15.75
N LEU A 140 4.26 15.71 -16.17
CA LEU A 140 3.35 16.40 -15.25
C LEU A 140 2.73 15.43 -14.24
N CYS A 141 2.23 14.27 -14.70
CA CYS A 141 1.70 13.23 -13.81
C CYS A 141 2.74 12.78 -12.76
N LEU A 142 3.99 12.58 -13.18
CA LEU A 142 5.06 12.17 -12.29
C LEU A 142 5.47 13.25 -11.29
N ALA A 143 5.46 14.51 -11.72
CA ALA A 143 5.82 15.65 -10.87
C ALA A 143 4.71 16.03 -9.88
N THR A 144 3.48 15.59 -10.12
CA THR A 144 2.32 15.91 -9.30
C THR A 144 2.30 15.05 -8.02
N PRO A 145 2.41 15.63 -6.80
CA PRO A 145 2.24 14.89 -5.57
C PRO A 145 0.81 14.36 -5.43
N SER A 146 0.66 13.08 -5.04
CA SER A 146 -0.65 12.45 -4.92
C SER A 146 -1.59 13.17 -3.95
N PHE A 147 -1.07 13.65 -2.82
CA PHE A 147 -1.86 14.39 -1.82
C PHE A 147 -2.38 15.73 -2.35
N TRP A 148 -1.55 16.46 -3.11
CA TRP A 148 -1.96 17.72 -3.72
C TRP A 148 -3.04 17.49 -4.77
N LEU A 149 -2.88 16.45 -5.60
CA LEU A 149 -3.90 16.05 -6.56
C LEU A 149 -5.21 15.66 -5.87
N ALA A 150 -5.14 14.92 -4.75
CA ALA A 150 -6.31 14.55 -3.96
C ALA A 150 -7.13 15.78 -3.53
N LEU A 151 -6.45 16.81 -3.02
CA LEU A 151 -7.10 18.06 -2.61
C LEU A 151 -7.75 18.80 -3.80
N LEU A 152 -7.06 18.84 -4.96
CA LEU A 152 -7.65 19.43 -6.17
C LEU A 152 -8.86 18.64 -6.66
N LEU A 153 -8.80 17.30 -6.63
CA LEU A 153 -9.92 16.47 -7.05
C LEU A 153 -11.15 16.68 -6.15
N ILE A 154 -10.94 16.79 -4.84
CA ILE A 154 -12.02 17.14 -3.90
C ILE A 154 -12.59 18.50 -4.25
N GLN A 155 -11.75 19.50 -4.50
CA GLN A 155 -12.17 20.87 -4.80
C GLN A 155 -12.97 20.96 -6.10
N TRP A 156 -12.63 20.15 -7.11
CA TRP A 156 -13.28 20.23 -8.43
C TRP A 156 -14.47 19.29 -8.59
N PHE A 157 -14.46 18.13 -7.94
CA PHE A 157 -15.43 17.04 -8.17
C PHE A 157 -16.12 16.57 -6.90
N GLY A 158 -15.68 17.02 -5.73
CA GLY A 158 -16.26 16.65 -4.45
C GLY A 158 -17.64 17.28 -4.21
N ASP A 159 -18.29 16.87 -3.14
CA ASP A 159 -19.61 17.34 -2.68
C ASP A 159 -19.55 18.66 -1.89
N ILE A 160 -18.46 19.41 -2.03
CA ILE A 160 -18.32 20.75 -1.46
C ILE A 160 -19.20 21.74 -2.24
N PRO A 161 -19.90 22.68 -1.58
CA PRO A 161 -20.67 23.70 -2.26
C PRO A 161 -19.83 24.46 -3.30
N GLY A 162 -20.28 24.48 -4.56
CA GLY A 162 -19.58 25.10 -5.68
C GLY A 162 -18.71 24.14 -6.52
N ALA A 163 -18.49 22.91 -6.07
CA ALA A 163 -17.89 21.86 -6.87
C ALA A 163 -18.94 21.08 -7.69
N ALA A 164 -18.51 20.15 -8.55
CA ALA A 164 -19.43 19.35 -9.36
C ALA A 164 -20.33 18.40 -8.54
N GLY A 165 -20.02 18.16 -7.25
CA GLY A 165 -20.86 17.43 -6.31
C GLY A 165 -21.08 15.94 -6.63
N ALA A 166 -20.30 15.39 -7.58
CA ALA A 166 -20.52 14.04 -8.09
C ALA A 166 -19.98 12.92 -7.17
N PHE A 167 -18.99 13.25 -6.31
CA PHE A 167 -18.26 12.28 -5.51
C PHE A 167 -18.13 12.78 -4.05
N PRO A 168 -18.13 11.88 -3.05
CA PRO A 168 -17.96 12.28 -1.66
C PRO A 168 -16.56 12.86 -1.43
N SER A 169 -16.50 14.02 -0.76
CA SER A 169 -15.24 14.63 -0.30
C SER A 169 -14.62 13.88 0.86
N LEU A 170 -15.47 13.34 1.74
CA LEU A 170 -15.08 12.53 2.90
C LEU A 170 -15.89 11.24 2.93
N VAL A 171 -15.21 10.14 3.15
CA VAL A 171 -15.83 8.82 3.34
C VAL A 171 -16.14 8.64 4.82
N THR A 172 -17.38 8.90 5.23
CA THR A 172 -17.81 8.78 6.63
C THR A 172 -17.99 7.33 7.04
N ARG A 173 -18.37 6.47 6.09
CA ARG A 173 -18.53 5.03 6.27
C ARG A 173 -18.13 4.31 5.00
N TRP A 174 -17.28 3.30 5.12
CA TRP A 174 -16.94 2.45 3.98
C TRP A 174 -18.12 1.57 3.60
N VAL A 175 -18.55 1.64 2.34
CA VAL A 175 -19.61 0.82 1.76
C VAL A 175 -18.95 -0.27 0.92
N PRO A 176 -19.10 -1.57 1.26
CA PRO A 176 -18.59 -2.67 0.46
C PRO A 176 -19.24 -2.73 -0.94
N PHE A 177 -18.50 -3.25 -1.92
CA PHE A 177 -19.02 -3.40 -3.30
C PHE A 177 -20.28 -4.28 -3.36
N GLY A 178 -20.38 -5.29 -2.50
CA GLY A 178 -21.52 -6.19 -2.44
C GLY A 178 -22.81 -5.57 -1.92
N ASP A 179 -22.70 -4.51 -1.11
CA ASP A 179 -23.86 -3.86 -0.50
C ASP A 179 -24.46 -2.80 -1.44
N ASP A 180 -23.62 -1.92 -2.01
CA ASP A 180 -24.03 -0.91 -2.99
C ASP A 180 -22.86 -0.62 -3.94
N PRO A 181 -22.84 -1.23 -5.15
CA PRO A 181 -21.81 -1.02 -6.14
C PRO A 181 -21.66 0.45 -6.60
N ALA A 182 -22.77 1.21 -6.66
CA ALA A 182 -22.72 2.59 -7.10
C ALA A 182 -22.10 3.50 -6.05
N ALA A 183 -22.47 3.33 -4.79
CA ALA A 183 -21.85 4.03 -3.66
C ALA A 183 -20.36 3.65 -3.53
N TYR A 184 -20.02 2.36 -3.70
CA TYR A 184 -18.63 1.89 -3.70
C TYR A 184 -17.78 2.58 -4.77
N VAL A 185 -18.26 2.64 -6.01
CA VAL A 185 -17.53 3.30 -7.10
C VAL A 185 -17.37 4.79 -6.83
N ARG A 186 -18.42 5.46 -6.33
CA ARG A 186 -18.34 6.88 -6.00
C ARG A 186 -17.30 7.17 -4.92
N GLN A 187 -17.29 6.41 -3.83
CA GLN A 187 -16.37 6.65 -2.72
C GLN A 187 -14.90 6.37 -3.07
N ILE A 188 -14.62 5.41 -3.97
CA ILE A 188 -13.25 5.02 -4.29
C ILE A 188 -12.67 5.77 -5.49
N PHE A 189 -13.50 6.41 -6.33
CA PHE A 189 -13.08 6.99 -7.60
C PHE A 189 -12.01 8.07 -7.44
N LEU A 190 -12.27 9.12 -6.68
CA LEU A 190 -11.31 10.21 -6.46
C LEU A 190 -10.04 9.74 -5.75
N PRO A 191 -10.11 8.96 -4.64
CA PRO A 191 -8.93 8.40 -3.98
C PRO A 191 -8.08 7.52 -4.92
N ALA A 192 -8.73 6.64 -5.69
CA ALA A 192 -8.02 5.79 -6.64
C ALA A 192 -7.36 6.59 -7.76
N LEU A 193 -8.00 7.64 -8.26
CA LEU A 193 -7.44 8.53 -9.28
C LEU A 193 -6.23 9.31 -8.75
N ALA A 194 -6.26 9.76 -7.49
CA ALA A 194 -5.13 10.42 -6.84
C ALA A 194 -3.90 9.50 -6.73
N ILE A 195 -4.11 8.20 -6.50
CA ILE A 195 -3.04 7.20 -6.53
C ILE A 195 -2.61 6.89 -7.97
N ALA A 196 -3.56 6.81 -8.91
CA ALA A 196 -3.31 6.38 -10.28
C ALA A 196 -2.45 7.37 -11.07
N VAL A 197 -2.73 8.66 -11.00
CA VAL A 197 -2.12 9.67 -11.87
C VAL A 197 -0.60 9.71 -11.76
N PRO A 198 0.03 9.82 -10.59
CA PRO A 198 1.49 9.82 -10.48
C PRO A 198 2.12 8.51 -10.99
N ASN A 199 1.46 7.37 -10.76
CA ASN A 199 1.91 6.07 -11.23
C ASN A 199 1.79 5.92 -12.75
N THR A 200 0.75 6.49 -13.36
CA THR A 200 0.55 6.52 -14.82
C THR A 200 1.74 7.14 -15.54
N GLY A 201 2.29 8.25 -15.05
CA GLY A 201 3.43 8.92 -15.66
C GLY A 201 4.68 8.02 -15.80
N THR A 202 4.97 7.22 -14.79
CA THR A 202 6.09 6.26 -14.83
C THR A 202 5.79 5.09 -15.76
N LEU A 203 4.61 4.47 -15.59
CA LEU A 203 4.23 3.27 -16.35
C LEU A 203 4.10 3.56 -17.86
N THR A 204 3.58 4.73 -18.24
CA THR A 204 3.49 5.17 -19.65
C THR A 204 4.85 5.14 -20.34
N ARG A 205 5.89 5.63 -19.68
CA ARG A 205 7.25 5.61 -20.23
C ARG A 205 7.77 4.18 -20.40
N VAL A 206 7.50 3.31 -19.42
CA VAL A 206 7.90 1.90 -19.46
C VAL A 206 7.21 1.19 -20.63
N VAL A 207 5.89 1.35 -20.79
CA VAL A 207 5.11 0.76 -21.88
C VAL A 207 5.58 1.28 -23.23
N ARG A 208 5.76 2.61 -23.39
CA ARG A 208 6.28 3.22 -24.63
C ARG A 208 7.64 2.64 -25.05
N THR A 209 8.55 2.48 -24.09
CA THR A 209 9.89 1.95 -24.37
C THR A 209 9.85 0.47 -24.74
N ALA A 210 9.05 -0.33 -24.05
CA ALA A 210 8.88 -1.75 -24.31
C ALA A 210 8.32 -2.02 -25.72
N ILE A 211 7.40 -1.18 -26.20
CA ILE A 211 6.83 -1.27 -27.55
C ILE A 211 7.81 -0.75 -28.60
N GLY A 212 8.60 0.29 -28.29
CA GLY A 212 9.55 0.90 -29.22
C GLY A 212 10.78 0.04 -29.57
N ALA A 213 10.99 -1.08 -28.88
CA ALA A 213 12.17 -1.94 -29.03
C ALA A 213 12.15 -2.90 -30.25
N GLY A 214 11.41 -2.59 -31.33
CA GLY A 214 11.64 -3.23 -32.65
C GLY A 214 10.62 -4.27 -33.10
N ILE A 215 9.35 -4.18 -32.68
CA ILE A 215 8.29 -5.11 -33.09
C ILE A 215 7.46 -4.52 -34.25
N PRO A 216 7.17 -5.26 -35.36
CA PRO A 216 6.37 -4.77 -36.48
C PRO A 216 4.98 -4.32 -36.06
N LYS A 217 4.52 -3.14 -36.54
CA LYS A 217 3.30 -2.44 -36.11
C LYS A 217 2.01 -3.28 -36.10
N ARG A 218 1.87 -4.32 -36.96
CA ARG A 218 0.66 -5.15 -37.07
C ARG A 218 0.64 -6.34 -36.10
N VAL A 219 1.78 -6.82 -35.63
CA VAL A 219 1.91 -7.98 -34.72
C VAL A 219 1.92 -7.51 -33.25
N VAL A 220 2.22 -6.20 -33.05
CA VAL A 220 2.40 -5.55 -31.76
C VAL A 220 1.12 -5.57 -30.94
N VAL A 221 -0.05 -5.39 -31.56
CA VAL A 221 -1.29 -5.10 -30.81
C VAL A 221 -1.96 -6.34 -30.19
N ALA A 222 -1.84 -7.54 -30.79
CA ALA A 222 -2.70 -8.64 -30.36
C ALA A 222 -2.03 -9.79 -29.58
N ARG A 223 -0.75 -10.08 -29.76
CA ARG A 223 -0.16 -11.30 -29.18
C ARG A 223 1.17 -11.14 -28.45
N ASN A 224 2.07 -10.26 -28.95
CA ASN A 224 3.41 -10.10 -28.37
C ASN A 224 3.55 -8.87 -27.46
N VAL A 225 2.75 -7.81 -27.70
CA VAL A 225 2.81 -6.57 -26.91
C VAL A 225 2.27 -6.81 -25.50
N LEU A 226 1.14 -7.48 -25.38
CA LEU A 226 0.61 -7.77 -24.05
C LEU A 226 1.57 -8.65 -23.25
N ARG A 227 2.16 -9.67 -23.86
CA ARG A 227 3.02 -10.63 -23.16
C ARG A 227 4.41 -10.07 -22.82
N ASN A 228 5.07 -9.39 -23.74
CA ASN A 228 6.42 -8.86 -23.49
C ASN A 228 6.41 -7.45 -22.89
N ALA A 229 5.40 -6.65 -23.19
CA ALA A 229 5.20 -5.35 -22.55
C ALA A 229 4.67 -5.47 -21.11
N LEU A 230 4.03 -6.59 -20.73
CA LEU A 230 3.59 -6.84 -19.35
C LEU A 230 4.73 -7.32 -18.43
N ILE A 231 5.81 -7.90 -18.97
CA ILE A 231 6.92 -8.41 -18.15
C ILE A 231 7.61 -7.27 -17.39
N THR A 232 7.99 -6.20 -18.08
CA THR A 232 8.65 -5.04 -17.45
C THR A 232 7.69 -4.24 -16.53
N PRO A 233 6.44 -3.91 -16.95
CA PRO A 233 5.45 -3.35 -16.07
C PRO A 233 5.13 -4.21 -14.85
N LEU A 234 5.13 -5.53 -14.95
CA LEU A 234 4.81 -6.42 -13.83
C LEU A 234 5.85 -6.30 -12.69
N THR A 235 7.14 -6.21 -13.03
CA THR A 235 8.19 -5.97 -12.03
C THR A 235 8.07 -4.58 -11.41
N VAL A 236 7.81 -3.55 -12.24
CA VAL A 236 7.57 -2.19 -11.77
C VAL A 236 6.28 -2.11 -10.96
N LEU A 237 5.25 -2.88 -11.33
CA LEU A 237 3.98 -2.99 -10.60
C LEU A 237 4.17 -3.52 -9.18
N GLY A 238 4.99 -4.55 -8.97
CA GLY A 238 5.25 -5.09 -7.64
C GLY A 238 5.88 -4.06 -6.72
N LEU A 239 6.92 -3.38 -7.20
CA LEU A 239 7.53 -2.28 -6.48
C LEU A 239 6.53 -1.13 -6.22
N ARG A 240 5.67 -0.82 -7.20
CA ARG A 240 4.68 0.27 -7.10
C ARG A 240 3.52 -0.07 -6.17
N LEU A 241 3.08 -1.32 -6.10
CA LEU A 241 2.09 -1.76 -5.11
C LEU A 241 2.60 -1.51 -3.68
N GLY A 242 3.85 -1.85 -3.41
CA GLY A 242 4.45 -1.59 -2.11
C GLY A 242 4.57 -0.09 -1.78
N TYR A 243 5.07 0.72 -2.72
CA TYR A 243 5.12 2.17 -2.55
C TYR A 243 3.74 2.80 -2.46
N ALA A 244 2.74 2.27 -3.18
CA ALA A 244 1.38 2.78 -3.13
C ALA A 244 0.69 2.48 -1.79
N MET A 245 1.02 1.36 -1.12
CA MET A 245 0.54 1.11 0.24
C MET A 245 1.04 2.17 1.23
N GLY A 246 2.31 2.60 1.12
CA GLY A 246 2.82 3.74 1.90
C GLY A 246 2.21 5.08 1.50
N GLY A 247 2.01 5.31 0.19
CA GLY A 247 1.37 6.52 -0.33
C GLY A 247 -0.13 6.58 -0.09
N ALA A 248 -0.80 5.45 0.06
CA ALA A 248 -2.22 5.38 0.38
C ALA A 248 -2.55 5.97 1.76
N VAL A 249 -1.61 5.93 2.71
CA VAL A 249 -1.78 6.51 4.06
C VAL A 249 -2.28 7.95 3.99
N VAL A 250 -1.61 8.79 3.21
CA VAL A 250 -1.99 10.22 3.11
C VAL A 250 -3.31 10.38 2.38
N ILE A 251 -3.58 9.56 1.36
CA ILE A 251 -4.86 9.58 0.63
C ILE A 251 -6.01 9.15 1.53
N GLU A 252 -5.82 8.09 2.32
CA GLU A 252 -6.81 7.63 3.30
C GLU A 252 -7.14 8.72 4.33
N MET A 253 -6.13 9.46 4.80
CA MET A 253 -6.33 10.59 5.71
C MET A 253 -7.13 11.73 5.06
N ILE A 254 -6.78 12.11 3.83
CA ILE A 254 -7.44 13.22 3.12
C ILE A 254 -8.92 12.91 2.85
N PHE A 255 -9.24 11.68 2.44
CA PHE A 255 -10.61 11.25 2.15
C PHE A 255 -11.32 10.63 3.36
N ASN A 256 -10.69 10.60 4.55
CA ASN A 256 -11.19 9.96 5.77
C ASN A 256 -11.57 8.48 5.57
N ILE A 257 -10.77 7.75 4.79
CA ILE A 257 -10.98 6.31 4.54
C ILE A 257 -10.41 5.53 5.72
N GLN A 258 -11.21 4.64 6.31
CA GLN A 258 -10.86 3.86 7.50
C GLN A 258 -9.96 2.66 7.15
N GLY A 259 -8.80 2.94 6.54
CA GLY A 259 -7.79 1.97 6.18
C GLY A 259 -6.61 1.94 7.16
N MET A 260 -5.55 1.21 6.79
CA MET A 260 -4.34 1.04 7.57
C MET A 260 -3.61 2.36 7.85
N GLY A 261 -3.61 3.28 6.89
CA GLY A 261 -3.02 4.60 7.06
C GLY A 261 -3.74 5.45 8.10
N GLN A 262 -5.07 5.40 8.11
CA GLN A 262 -5.88 6.06 9.12
C GLN A 262 -5.65 5.45 10.51
N LEU A 263 -5.46 4.13 10.61
CA LEU A 263 -5.09 3.47 11.87
C LEU A 263 -3.72 3.92 12.37
N ILE A 264 -2.70 3.99 11.50
CA ILE A 264 -1.38 4.51 11.88
C ILE A 264 -1.51 5.94 12.40
N PHE A 265 -2.23 6.79 11.69
CA PHE A 265 -2.45 8.17 12.10
C PHE A 265 -3.12 8.28 13.47
N GLN A 266 -4.17 7.48 13.72
CA GLN A 266 -4.81 7.41 15.02
C GLN A 266 -3.86 6.91 16.11
N GLY A 267 -3.06 5.89 15.84
CA GLY A 267 -2.05 5.38 16.76
C GLY A 267 -1.02 6.46 17.13
N VAL A 268 -0.50 7.18 16.14
CA VAL A 268 0.47 8.27 16.37
C VAL A 268 -0.15 9.42 17.14
N THR A 269 -1.34 9.89 16.76
CA THR A 269 -1.98 11.05 17.41
C THR A 269 -2.44 10.76 18.84
N ARG A 270 -2.74 9.50 19.16
CA ARG A 270 -3.12 9.04 20.50
C ARG A 270 -1.94 8.49 21.31
N ASN A 271 -0.72 8.51 20.72
CA ASN A 271 0.48 7.88 21.28
C ASN A 271 0.32 6.38 21.57
N ASP A 272 -0.58 5.69 20.85
CA ASP A 272 -0.79 4.24 21.00
C ASP A 272 0.29 3.48 20.22
N VAL A 273 1.38 3.18 20.90
CA VAL A 273 2.55 2.49 20.36
C VAL A 273 2.19 1.12 19.80
N ASN A 274 1.26 0.41 20.45
CA ASN A 274 0.86 -0.94 20.05
C ASN A 274 0.13 -0.91 18.70
N ILE A 275 -0.79 0.06 18.48
CA ILE A 275 -1.43 0.24 17.16
C ILE A 275 -0.37 0.51 16.08
N VAL A 276 0.53 1.47 16.32
CA VAL A 276 1.56 1.83 15.34
C VAL A 276 2.43 0.61 15.01
N GLN A 277 2.83 -0.14 16.02
CA GLN A 277 3.65 -1.35 15.87
C GLN A 277 2.92 -2.44 15.08
N GLY A 278 1.71 -2.84 15.51
CA GLY A 278 0.95 -3.90 14.87
C GLY A 278 0.58 -3.59 13.41
N VAL A 279 0.16 -2.34 13.14
CA VAL A 279 -0.16 -1.88 11.78
C VAL A 279 1.09 -1.84 10.91
N SER A 280 2.21 -1.28 11.40
CA SER A 280 3.47 -1.19 10.64
C SER A 280 4.00 -2.56 10.25
N ILE A 281 3.96 -3.52 11.18
CA ILE A 281 4.39 -4.90 10.91
C ILE A 281 3.46 -5.56 9.89
N THR A 282 2.14 -5.39 10.02
CA THR A 282 1.19 -5.94 9.04
C THR A 282 1.43 -5.40 7.64
N VAL A 283 1.62 -4.08 7.50
CA VAL A 283 1.93 -3.45 6.20
C VAL A 283 3.25 -3.98 5.64
N ALA A 284 4.28 -4.12 6.48
CA ALA A 284 5.57 -4.66 6.06
C ALA A 284 5.48 -6.13 5.62
N LEU A 285 4.73 -6.97 6.34
CA LEU A 285 4.47 -8.35 5.96
C LEU A 285 3.71 -8.44 4.64
N ALA A 286 2.66 -7.63 4.48
CA ALA A 286 1.91 -7.55 3.23
C ALA A 286 2.80 -7.13 2.06
N PHE A 287 3.68 -6.14 2.25
CA PHE A 287 4.66 -5.73 1.25
C PHE A 287 5.59 -6.87 0.84
N ILE A 288 6.13 -7.62 1.80
CA ILE A 288 7.00 -8.77 1.54
C ILE A 288 6.24 -9.84 0.74
N ILE A 289 5.01 -10.18 1.14
CA ILE A 289 4.18 -11.19 0.48
C ILE A 289 3.85 -10.74 -0.96
N ILE A 290 3.42 -9.51 -1.15
CA ILE A 290 3.10 -8.95 -2.48
C ILE A 290 4.33 -9.03 -3.38
N ASN A 291 5.51 -8.66 -2.91
CA ASN A 291 6.74 -8.74 -3.70
C ASN A 291 7.08 -10.18 -4.09
N ILE A 292 6.92 -11.13 -3.18
CA ILE A 292 7.13 -12.56 -3.50
C ILE A 292 6.14 -13.03 -4.57
N VAL A 293 4.86 -12.68 -4.44
CA VAL A 293 3.82 -13.02 -5.44
C VAL A 293 4.17 -12.44 -6.82
N VAL A 294 4.60 -11.18 -6.85
CA VAL A 294 4.99 -10.51 -8.10
C VAL A 294 6.25 -11.15 -8.71
N ASP A 295 7.24 -11.49 -7.89
CA ASP A 295 8.43 -12.21 -8.36
C ASP A 295 8.07 -13.59 -8.94
N MET A 296 7.13 -14.31 -8.32
CA MET A 296 6.63 -15.58 -8.85
C MET A 296 5.89 -15.40 -10.18
N LEU A 297 5.02 -14.39 -10.27
CA LEU A 297 4.32 -14.06 -11.52
C LEU A 297 5.29 -13.67 -12.62
N TYR A 298 6.34 -12.92 -12.29
CA TYR A 298 7.40 -12.55 -13.22
C TYR A 298 8.09 -13.79 -13.82
N VAL A 299 8.46 -14.76 -12.99
CA VAL A 299 9.08 -16.01 -13.45
C VAL A 299 8.12 -16.87 -14.29
N LEU A 300 6.81 -16.86 -13.96
CA LEU A 300 5.79 -17.58 -14.74
C LEU A 300 5.60 -16.98 -16.13
N VAL A 301 5.62 -15.64 -16.24
CA VAL A 301 5.37 -14.91 -17.49
C VAL A 301 6.61 -14.84 -18.36
N ASN A 302 7.83 -14.86 -17.79
CA ASN A 302 9.09 -14.75 -18.54
C ASN A 302 9.75 -16.12 -18.80
N PRO A 303 9.56 -16.71 -20.01
CA PRO A 303 10.13 -18.02 -20.32
C PRO A 303 11.66 -18.02 -20.43
N ARG A 304 12.31 -16.85 -20.61
CA ARG A 304 13.77 -16.75 -20.78
C ARG A 304 14.54 -17.08 -19.49
N ILE A 305 13.92 -16.96 -18.33
CA ILE A 305 14.54 -17.30 -17.03
C ILE A 305 14.49 -18.81 -16.76
N ARG A 306 13.69 -19.57 -17.53
CA ARG A 306 13.63 -21.03 -17.41
C ARG A 306 14.80 -21.76 -18.07
N SER A 307 15.59 -21.08 -18.89
CA SER A 307 16.66 -21.64 -19.73
C SER A 307 18.09 -21.29 -19.29
N VAL A 308 18.26 -20.69 -18.11
CA VAL A 308 19.61 -20.45 -17.52
C VAL A 308 19.87 -21.35 -16.32
#